data_f9b8a113c04dbaac2f146c00f44bbe5c
#
_entry.id   f9b8a113c04dbaac2f146c00f44bbe5c
#
_cell.length_a   1.000
_cell.length_b   1.000
_cell.length_c   1.000
_cell.angle_alpha   90.00
_cell.angle_beta   90.00
_cell.angle_gamma   90.00
#
_symmetry.space_group_name_H-M   'P 1'
#
loop_
_entity.id
_entity.type
_entity.pdbx_description
1 polymer ?
#
loop_
_entity_poly.entity_id
_entity_poly.type
_entity_poly.pdbx_seq_one_letter_code
_entity_poly.pdbx_strand_id
1 'polypeptide(L)'
;KLKIAYGYCCKPRGGIGTKGIASPPKNLDWNTWKGPAVIDDYHANYVHYNWHWFWKTGNGDLNNQGTHQLDVARWAIDDNQTHPVRAMAIGGRFQWNDQGETPNTMFGIAQYPNGQYCFFNVRNVNYNGYQRQVKNEYYFEDGGRIMSDTNPHYYKPGSDKGEKIQLSGGDVTPGGCWNSFVTACRENKPEMANGDVMDAHYGCVVGHLMNNSYRLGKKVPFNKKAGTFGDNKDAGEHFGILHDIMEKGCKVPVDKENYTVGPWLTFDPKTERHTGEFAAEANALLKDPNNKGFEVPDAGKV
;
A
#
# COMPACT_ATOMS: atom_id res chain seq x y z
N LYS A 1 -0.46 10.46 22.68
CA LYS A 1 0.25 9.35 22.06
C LYS A 1 -0.37 9.05 20.69
N LEU A 2 0.43 8.68 19.68
CA LEU A 2 -0.08 8.26 18.39
C LEU A 2 -0.94 6.99 18.54
N LYS A 3 -2.08 6.95 17.85
CA LYS A 3 -2.97 5.80 17.77
C LYS A 3 -2.98 5.19 16.39
N ILE A 4 -3.07 6.04 15.35
CA ILE A 4 -3.16 5.63 13.95
C ILE A 4 -2.31 6.56 13.09
N ALA A 5 -1.43 5.96 12.27
CA ALA A 5 -0.82 6.61 11.11
C ALA A 5 -1.61 6.17 9.87
N TYR A 6 -2.17 7.11 9.13
CA TYR A 6 -3.04 6.85 8.00
C TYR A 6 -2.48 7.43 6.72
N GLY A 7 -2.20 6.57 5.76
CA GLY A 7 -1.80 6.96 4.41
C GLY A 7 -2.92 6.73 3.40
N TYR A 8 -2.99 7.51 2.35
CA TYR A 8 -3.94 7.27 1.28
C TYR A 8 -3.48 7.72 -0.10
N CYS A 9 -3.92 6.97 -1.10
CA CYS A 9 -3.74 7.24 -2.52
C CYS A 9 -5.10 7.35 -3.21
N CYS A 10 -5.62 8.57 -3.26
CA CYS A 10 -6.87 8.89 -3.94
C CYS A 10 -6.55 9.50 -5.30
N LYS A 11 -6.20 8.65 -6.28
CA LYS A 11 -5.85 9.03 -7.65
C LYS A 11 -6.90 8.50 -8.62
N PRO A 12 -7.71 9.36 -9.25
CA PRO A 12 -8.58 8.92 -10.33
C PRO A 12 -7.76 8.21 -11.43
N ARG A 13 -8.16 6.98 -11.76
CA ARG A 13 -7.58 6.16 -12.84
C ARG A 13 -8.67 5.83 -13.85
N GLY A 14 -8.29 5.49 -15.05
CA GLY A 14 -9.17 4.89 -16.05
C GLY A 14 -9.06 3.37 -16.07
N GLY A 15 -10.06 2.70 -16.66
CA GLY A 15 -9.94 1.30 -17.02
C GLY A 15 -8.85 1.10 -18.08
N ILE A 16 -8.18 -0.06 -18.04
CA ILE A 16 -7.09 -0.39 -18.98
C ILE A 16 -7.56 -1.18 -20.20
N GLY A 17 -8.86 -1.53 -20.25
CA GLY A 17 -9.44 -2.37 -21.29
C GLY A 17 -8.83 -3.78 -21.31
N THR A 18 -9.09 -4.50 -22.40
CA THR A 18 -8.56 -5.84 -22.65
C THR A 18 -7.73 -5.85 -23.92
N LYS A 19 -6.55 -6.45 -23.88
CA LYS A 19 -5.65 -6.65 -25.02
C LYS A 19 -5.47 -8.15 -25.25
N GLY A 20 -5.58 -8.58 -26.50
CA GLY A 20 -5.30 -9.96 -26.88
C GLY A 20 -3.83 -10.33 -26.72
N ILE A 21 -3.58 -11.64 -26.58
CA ILE A 21 -2.23 -12.21 -26.65
C ILE A 21 -1.64 -11.90 -28.03
N ALA A 22 -0.38 -11.48 -28.05
CA ALA A 22 0.34 -11.10 -29.25
C ALA A 22 1.84 -11.37 -29.12
N SER A 23 2.57 -11.29 -30.21
CA SER A 23 4.04 -11.25 -30.14
C SER A 23 4.52 -9.90 -29.62
N PRO A 24 5.56 -9.86 -28.77
CA PRO A 24 6.18 -8.61 -28.38
C PRO A 24 6.66 -7.81 -29.59
N PRO A 25 6.61 -6.46 -29.54
CA PRO A 25 7.19 -5.62 -30.59
C PRO A 25 8.67 -5.95 -30.83
N LYS A 26 9.13 -5.86 -32.09
CA LYS A 26 10.51 -6.22 -32.46
C LYS A 26 11.60 -5.41 -31.74
N ASN A 27 11.27 -4.21 -31.29
CA ASN A 27 12.16 -3.31 -30.54
C ASN A 27 12.05 -3.46 -29.01
N LEU A 28 11.28 -4.45 -28.53
CA LEU A 28 11.16 -4.77 -27.12
C LEU A 28 11.86 -6.11 -26.83
N ASP A 29 12.93 -6.08 -26.06
CA ASP A 29 13.46 -7.30 -25.44
C ASP A 29 12.53 -7.72 -24.29
N TRP A 30 11.55 -8.55 -24.63
CA TRP A 30 10.52 -9.00 -23.70
C TRP A 30 11.08 -9.79 -22.52
N ASN A 31 12.12 -10.61 -22.74
CA ASN A 31 12.73 -11.39 -21.67
C ASN A 31 13.42 -10.49 -20.64
N THR A 32 14.19 -9.52 -21.11
CA THR A 32 14.82 -8.53 -20.23
C THR A 32 13.79 -7.65 -19.55
N TRP A 33 12.71 -7.23 -20.26
CA TRP A 33 11.66 -6.41 -19.66
C TRP A 33 10.93 -7.12 -18.52
N LYS A 34 10.51 -8.37 -18.72
CA LYS A 34 9.82 -9.12 -17.65
C LYS A 34 10.74 -9.50 -16.48
N GLY A 35 12.06 -9.54 -16.72
CA GLY A 35 13.06 -9.82 -15.68
C GLY A 35 12.74 -11.11 -14.91
N PRO A 36 12.64 -11.06 -13.56
CA PRO A 36 12.34 -12.24 -12.74
C PRO A 36 10.89 -12.72 -12.87
N ALA A 37 9.97 -11.91 -13.40
CA ALA A 37 8.56 -12.29 -13.47
C ALA A 37 8.31 -13.45 -14.44
N VAL A 38 7.62 -14.49 -13.99
CA VAL A 38 7.21 -15.62 -14.82
C VAL A 38 5.89 -15.29 -15.52
N ILE A 39 6.01 -14.84 -16.77
CA ILE A 39 4.90 -14.47 -17.63
C ILE A 39 5.06 -15.24 -18.93
N ASP A 40 4.05 -16.03 -19.28
CA ASP A 40 4.09 -16.88 -20.49
C ASP A 40 3.74 -16.08 -21.74
N ASP A 41 2.63 -15.32 -21.68
CA ASP A 41 2.07 -14.62 -22.82
C ASP A 41 2.26 -13.11 -22.72
N TYR A 42 2.61 -12.49 -23.86
CA TYR A 42 2.66 -11.04 -23.96
C TYR A 42 1.30 -10.48 -24.39
N HIS A 43 0.89 -9.37 -23.77
CA HIS A 43 -0.14 -8.47 -24.27
C HIS A 43 0.25 -7.00 -24.01
N ALA A 44 -0.26 -6.09 -24.85
CA ALA A 44 0.17 -4.69 -24.82
C ALA A 44 -0.19 -3.92 -23.54
N ASN A 45 -1.00 -4.48 -22.65
CA ASN A 45 -1.27 -3.86 -21.35
C ASN A 45 -0.08 -3.93 -20.38
N TYR A 46 0.90 -4.83 -20.58
CA TYR A 46 2.10 -4.81 -19.71
C TYR A 46 2.95 -3.57 -19.94
N VAL A 47 3.14 -3.16 -21.20
CA VAL A 47 4.13 -2.15 -21.57
C VAL A 47 3.40 -0.87 -22.06
N HIS A 48 3.71 0.29 -21.54
CA HIS A 48 4.82 0.62 -20.63
C HIS A 48 4.39 0.85 -19.17
N TYR A 49 3.08 1.03 -18.88
CA TYR A 49 2.62 1.54 -17.60
C TYR A 49 1.69 0.57 -16.87
N ASN A 50 0.80 -0.15 -17.57
CA ASN A 50 -0.27 -0.91 -16.91
C ASN A 50 0.20 -2.19 -16.21
N TRP A 51 1.49 -2.53 -16.29
CA TRP A 51 2.10 -3.61 -15.53
C TRP A 51 1.80 -3.53 -14.03
N HIS A 52 1.55 -2.35 -13.49
CA HIS A 52 1.16 -2.13 -12.11
C HIS A 52 -0.07 -2.91 -11.67
N TRP A 53 -0.97 -3.22 -12.61
CA TRP A 53 -2.29 -3.77 -12.33
C TRP A 53 -2.39 -5.29 -12.50
N PHE A 54 -1.26 -5.97 -12.65
CA PHE A 54 -1.15 -7.42 -12.75
C PHE A 54 -0.31 -7.97 -11.61
N TRP A 55 -0.80 -9.06 -10.95
CA TRP A 55 -0.10 -9.63 -9.80
C TRP A 55 1.30 -10.16 -10.09
N LYS A 56 1.56 -10.56 -11.35
CA LYS A 56 2.89 -11.04 -11.77
C LYS A 56 3.95 -9.94 -11.87
N THR A 57 3.54 -8.70 -12.02
CA THR A 57 4.45 -7.58 -12.27
C THR A 57 4.27 -6.42 -11.30
N GLY A 58 3.17 -6.38 -10.56
CA GLY A 58 2.85 -5.31 -9.63
C GLY A 58 1.79 -5.71 -8.62
N ASN A 59 1.42 -4.80 -7.75
CA ASN A 59 0.40 -4.99 -6.74
C ASN A 59 -0.47 -3.73 -6.53
N GLY A 60 -0.73 -3.04 -7.64
CA GLY A 60 -1.61 -1.89 -7.70
C GLY A 60 -1.07 -0.64 -7.01
N ASP A 61 -1.94 0.34 -6.81
CA ASP A 61 -1.56 1.58 -6.14
C ASP A 61 -1.26 1.39 -4.64
N LEU A 62 -1.54 0.23 -4.06
CA LEU A 62 -1.17 -0.06 -2.68
C LEU A 62 0.35 0.02 -2.47
N ASN A 63 1.15 -0.56 -3.37
CA ASN A 63 2.60 -0.44 -3.32
C ASN A 63 3.19 0.47 -4.43
N ASN A 64 2.43 0.83 -5.48
CA ASN A 64 2.92 1.82 -6.44
C ASN A 64 3.06 3.20 -5.78
N GLN A 65 1.96 3.81 -5.34
CA GLN A 65 1.99 5.06 -4.59
C GLN A 65 2.12 4.81 -3.08
N GLY A 66 1.55 3.70 -2.59
CA GLY A 66 1.50 3.38 -1.17
C GLY A 66 2.87 3.23 -0.54
N THR A 67 3.86 2.76 -1.26
CA THR A 67 5.25 2.70 -0.78
C THR A 67 5.70 4.04 -0.17
N HIS A 68 5.37 5.17 -0.80
CA HIS A 68 5.73 6.49 -0.28
C HIS A 68 4.98 6.84 1.01
N GLN A 69 3.66 6.66 1.03
CA GLN A 69 2.84 7.03 2.18
C GLN A 69 2.94 6.04 3.34
N LEU A 70 3.12 4.75 3.05
CA LEU A 70 3.30 3.73 4.08
C LEU A 70 4.65 3.89 4.80
N ASP A 71 5.70 4.24 4.05
CA ASP A 71 7.01 4.53 4.63
C ASP A 71 6.94 5.72 5.59
N VAL A 72 6.39 6.85 5.13
CA VAL A 72 6.19 8.05 5.97
C VAL A 72 5.23 7.76 7.16
N ALA A 73 4.18 6.96 6.97
CA ALA A 73 3.29 6.55 8.05
C ALA A 73 4.04 5.72 9.10
N ARG A 74 4.89 4.80 8.65
CA ARG A 74 5.70 3.95 9.53
C ARG A 74 6.67 4.77 10.40
N TRP A 75 7.28 5.83 9.86
CA TRP A 75 8.18 6.70 10.64
C TRP A 75 7.52 7.32 11.87
N ALA A 76 6.20 7.46 11.85
CA ALA A 76 5.45 7.99 12.98
C ALA A 76 5.10 6.95 14.05
N ILE A 77 5.30 5.66 13.78
CA ILE A 77 5.05 4.59 14.75
C ILE A 77 6.14 4.63 15.82
N ASP A 78 5.73 4.68 17.09
CA ASP A 78 6.62 4.79 18.24
C ASP A 78 7.48 3.52 18.43
N ASP A 79 8.49 3.63 19.27
CA ASP A 79 9.34 2.54 19.76
C ASP A 79 10.18 1.85 18.66
N ASN A 80 10.51 2.55 17.57
CA ASN A 80 11.31 2.04 16.45
C ASN A 80 10.77 0.72 15.87
N GLN A 81 9.45 0.55 15.82
CA GLN A 81 8.83 -0.65 15.29
C GLN A 81 9.13 -0.78 13.78
N THR A 82 9.61 -1.93 13.36
CA THR A 82 9.93 -2.22 11.96
C THR A 82 8.74 -2.79 11.19
N HIS A 83 8.03 -3.75 11.80
CA HIS A 83 6.96 -4.51 11.15
C HIS A 83 5.69 -4.56 11.98
N PRO A 84 4.53 -4.61 11.34
CA PRO A 84 3.29 -4.98 12.01
C PRO A 84 3.31 -6.49 12.37
N VAL A 85 2.55 -6.85 13.41
CA VAL A 85 2.35 -8.25 13.83
C VAL A 85 1.12 -8.89 13.19
N ARG A 86 0.23 -8.09 12.61
CA ARG A 86 -0.90 -8.58 11.83
C ARG A 86 -1.43 -7.51 10.87
N ALA A 87 -2.03 -7.96 9.78
CA ALA A 87 -2.65 -7.09 8.81
C ALA A 87 -3.89 -7.74 8.18
N MET A 88 -4.81 -6.90 7.69
CA MET A 88 -5.91 -7.31 6.84
C MET A 88 -6.25 -6.24 5.82
N ALA A 89 -6.98 -6.62 4.78
CA ALA A 89 -7.49 -5.67 3.81
C ALA A 89 -8.86 -6.07 3.25
N ILE A 90 -9.62 -5.06 2.86
CA ILE A 90 -10.92 -5.19 2.18
C ILE A 90 -10.94 -4.26 0.97
N GLY A 91 -11.44 -4.74 -0.16
CA GLY A 91 -11.49 -3.93 -1.37
C GLY A 91 -12.08 -4.64 -2.56
N GLY A 92 -11.79 -4.13 -3.74
CA GLY A 92 -12.26 -4.70 -5.00
C GLY A 92 -11.79 -3.89 -6.21
N ARG A 93 -12.21 -4.38 -7.39
CA ARG A 93 -12.04 -3.65 -8.64
C ARG A 93 -13.43 -3.33 -9.18
N PHE A 94 -13.77 -2.04 -9.15
CA PHE A 94 -15.10 -1.53 -9.43
C PHE A 94 -15.10 -0.61 -10.66
N GLN A 95 -16.28 -0.39 -11.25
CA GLN A 95 -16.54 0.49 -12.41
C GLN A 95 -15.98 0.00 -13.75
N TRP A 96 -14.97 -0.85 -13.78
CA TRP A 96 -14.38 -1.31 -15.04
C TRP A 96 -14.38 -2.82 -15.14
N ASN A 97 -14.86 -3.32 -16.28
CA ASN A 97 -14.63 -4.70 -16.69
C ASN A 97 -13.44 -4.73 -17.64
N ASP A 98 -12.25 -4.81 -17.08
CA ASP A 98 -10.99 -4.76 -17.79
C ASP A 98 -10.04 -5.89 -17.38
N GLN A 99 -8.85 -5.92 -17.94
CA GLN A 99 -7.87 -6.97 -17.72
C GLN A 99 -7.06 -6.80 -16.41
N GLY A 100 -7.25 -5.70 -15.67
CA GLY A 100 -6.54 -5.47 -14.42
C GLY A 100 -6.96 -6.42 -13.31
N GLU A 101 -6.01 -6.90 -12.55
CA GLU A 101 -6.19 -7.90 -11.49
C GLU A 101 -6.20 -7.28 -10.08
N THR A 102 -5.41 -6.22 -9.89
CA THR A 102 -5.26 -5.59 -8.57
C THR A 102 -6.47 -4.73 -8.22
N PRO A 103 -6.81 -4.57 -6.94
CA PRO A 103 -7.91 -3.71 -6.52
C PRO A 103 -7.67 -2.25 -6.92
N ASN A 104 -8.71 -1.56 -7.38
CA ASN A 104 -8.71 -0.12 -7.60
C ASN A 104 -9.30 0.66 -6.43
N THR A 105 -9.84 -0.06 -5.46
CA THR A 105 -10.33 0.48 -4.19
C THR A 105 -10.03 -0.53 -3.11
N MET A 106 -9.31 -0.10 -2.07
CA MET A 106 -8.94 -0.96 -0.97
C MET A 106 -8.74 -0.15 0.32
N PHE A 107 -9.15 -0.72 1.43
CA PHE A 107 -8.82 -0.27 2.77
C PHE A 107 -8.03 -1.36 3.47
N GLY A 108 -6.82 -1.04 3.89
CA GLY A 108 -5.91 -1.94 4.59
C GLY A 108 -5.59 -1.45 5.99
N ILE A 109 -5.38 -2.39 6.89
CA ILE A 109 -5.03 -2.15 8.30
C ILE A 109 -3.86 -3.04 8.65
N ALA A 110 -2.87 -2.46 9.33
CA ALA A 110 -1.76 -3.18 9.95
C ALA A 110 -1.62 -2.75 11.41
N GLN A 111 -1.45 -3.71 12.30
CA GLN A 111 -1.24 -3.46 13.73
C GLN A 111 0.19 -3.77 14.10
N TYR A 112 0.81 -2.85 14.83
CA TYR A 112 2.16 -2.98 15.37
C TYR A 112 2.17 -3.59 16.78
N PRO A 113 3.33 -4.15 17.23
CA PRO A 113 3.45 -4.77 18.56
C PRO A 113 3.06 -3.85 19.73
N ASN A 114 3.31 -2.54 19.61
CA ASN A 114 2.98 -1.52 20.61
C ASN A 114 1.49 -1.11 20.62
N GLY A 115 0.65 -1.77 19.82
CA GLY A 115 -0.79 -1.52 19.72
C GLY A 115 -1.20 -0.42 18.74
N GLN A 116 -0.24 0.32 18.17
CA GLN A 116 -0.52 1.34 17.16
C GLN A 116 -0.91 0.71 15.83
N TYR A 117 -1.62 1.48 15.00
CA TYR A 117 -2.09 1.04 13.68
C TYR A 117 -1.52 1.89 12.55
N CYS A 118 -1.26 1.22 11.43
CA CYS A 118 -1.11 1.87 10.14
C CYS A 118 -2.32 1.52 9.27
N PHE A 119 -3.04 2.53 8.79
CA PHE A 119 -4.14 2.38 7.85
C PHE A 119 -3.69 2.85 6.47
N PHE A 120 -4.22 2.22 5.44
CA PHE A 120 -4.00 2.67 4.08
C PHE A 120 -5.26 2.57 3.23
N ASN A 121 -5.51 3.61 2.42
CA ASN A 121 -6.64 3.64 1.51
C ASN A 121 -6.20 3.87 0.06
N VAL A 122 -6.58 2.95 -0.81
CA VAL A 122 -6.53 3.12 -2.27
C VAL A 122 -7.91 3.46 -2.78
N ARG A 123 -8.02 4.49 -3.61
CA ARG A 123 -9.29 4.91 -4.21
C ARG A 123 -9.04 5.49 -5.60
N ASN A 124 -9.12 4.64 -6.61
CA ASN A 124 -8.83 5.02 -7.99
C ASN A 124 -10.09 5.23 -8.85
N VAL A 125 -11.26 4.87 -8.34
CA VAL A 125 -12.52 5.07 -9.04
C VAL A 125 -12.88 6.55 -9.17
N ASN A 126 -13.47 6.93 -10.28
CA ASN A 126 -13.80 8.32 -10.61
C ASN A 126 -15.23 8.68 -10.21
N TYR A 127 -15.43 9.91 -9.77
CA TYR A 127 -16.74 10.55 -9.66
C TYR A 127 -16.61 12.08 -9.82
N ASN A 128 -17.72 12.75 -10.10
CA ASN A 128 -17.74 14.21 -10.21
C ASN A 128 -17.34 14.86 -8.89
N GLY A 129 -16.47 15.86 -8.97
CA GLY A 129 -15.94 16.55 -7.78
C GLY A 129 -14.83 15.80 -7.07
N TYR A 130 -14.37 14.67 -7.59
CA TYR A 130 -13.25 13.94 -7.02
C TYR A 130 -11.96 14.74 -7.12
N GLN A 131 -11.34 14.97 -5.98
CA GLN A 131 -10.04 15.61 -5.90
C GLN A 131 -8.95 14.57 -5.71
N ARG A 132 -7.91 14.64 -6.54
CA ARG A 132 -6.71 13.84 -6.37
C ARG A 132 -6.02 14.23 -5.06
N GLN A 133 -5.87 13.29 -4.16
CA GLN A 133 -5.18 13.45 -2.90
C GLN A 133 -4.28 12.26 -2.62
N VAL A 134 -3.04 12.55 -2.23
CA VAL A 134 -2.06 11.57 -1.78
C VAL A 134 -1.39 12.19 -0.58
N LYS A 135 -1.70 11.72 0.61
CA LYS A 135 -1.28 12.35 1.88
C LYS A 135 -1.17 11.34 3.00
N ASN A 136 -0.65 11.84 4.13
CA ASN A 136 -0.69 11.16 5.41
C ASN A 136 -1.47 12.01 6.44
N GLU A 137 -2.09 11.32 7.38
CA GLU A 137 -2.78 11.88 8.52
C GLU A 137 -2.39 11.07 9.77
N TYR A 138 -2.42 11.71 10.93
CA TYR A 138 -2.02 11.08 12.19
C TYR A 138 -3.06 11.37 13.24
N TYR A 139 -3.55 10.33 13.90
CA TYR A 139 -4.60 10.40 14.91
C TYR A 139 -4.06 9.97 16.27
N PHE A 140 -4.37 10.74 17.30
CA PHE A 140 -3.87 10.56 18.65
C PHE A 140 -4.94 10.00 19.59
N GLU A 141 -4.49 9.40 20.71
CA GLU A 141 -5.36 8.77 21.71
C GLU A 141 -6.34 9.77 22.35
N ASP A 142 -5.95 11.05 22.47
CA ASP A 142 -6.77 12.14 23.00
C ASP A 142 -7.81 12.69 22.02
N GLY A 143 -7.85 12.15 20.77
CA GLY A 143 -8.71 12.61 19.69
C GLY A 143 -8.17 13.78 18.89
N GLY A 144 -6.96 14.26 19.18
CA GLY A 144 -6.23 15.20 18.33
C GLY A 144 -5.78 14.55 17.02
N ARG A 145 -5.54 15.36 16.00
CA ARG A 145 -5.06 14.87 14.70
C ARG A 145 -4.09 15.84 14.02
N ILE A 146 -3.16 15.30 13.24
CA ILE A 146 -2.33 16.05 12.31
C ILE A 146 -2.76 15.69 10.90
N MET A 147 -2.94 16.70 10.05
CA MET A 147 -3.29 16.52 8.64
C MET A 147 -2.24 17.20 7.77
N SER A 148 -1.85 16.52 6.68
CA SER A 148 -0.81 16.91 5.73
C SER A 148 0.62 16.78 6.29
N ASP A 149 1.45 16.15 5.50
CA ASP A 149 2.88 15.93 5.73
C ASP A 149 3.77 17.10 5.26
N THR A 150 3.34 17.86 4.24
CA THR A 150 4.12 18.98 3.66
C THR A 150 3.83 20.34 4.28
N ASN A 151 2.65 20.55 4.82
CA ASN A 151 2.24 21.76 5.55
C ASN A 151 1.34 21.34 6.72
N PRO A 152 1.92 20.71 7.74
CA PRO A 152 1.14 20.05 8.77
C PRO A 152 0.43 21.05 9.68
N HIS A 153 -0.82 20.71 9.99
CA HIS A 153 -1.64 21.42 10.96
C HIS A 153 -2.12 20.42 12.02
N TYR A 154 -2.00 20.81 13.27
CA TYR A 154 -2.58 20.08 14.39
C TYR A 154 -3.98 20.59 14.67
N TYR A 155 -4.90 19.68 14.81
CA TYR A 155 -6.30 19.92 15.18
C TYR A 155 -6.55 19.33 16.56
N LYS A 156 -6.96 20.17 17.50
CA LYS A 156 -7.38 19.71 18.84
C LYS A 156 -8.63 18.83 18.74
N PRO A 157 -8.88 17.95 19.73
CA PRO A 157 -10.09 17.14 19.80
C PRO A 157 -11.36 18.01 19.58
N GLY A 158 -12.21 17.58 18.63
CA GLY A 158 -13.46 18.27 18.31
C GLY A 158 -13.33 19.63 17.59
N SER A 159 -12.12 20.04 17.20
CA SER A 159 -11.87 21.29 16.49
C SER A 159 -11.65 21.08 15.00
N ASP A 160 -12.29 21.94 14.19
CA ASP A 160 -12.02 22.06 12.75
C ASP A 160 -11.00 23.16 12.43
N LYS A 161 -10.53 23.89 13.45
CA LYS A 161 -9.52 24.92 13.30
C LYS A 161 -8.13 24.29 13.57
N GLY A 162 -7.33 24.19 12.49
CA GLY A 162 -5.95 23.69 12.57
C GLY A 162 -4.95 24.78 12.97
N GLU A 163 -4.00 24.43 13.81
CA GLU A 163 -2.86 25.24 14.19
C GLU A 163 -1.64 24.76 13.40
N LYS A 164 -0.96 25.66 12.69
CA LYS A 164 0.23 25.29 11.89
C LYS A 164 1.34 24.77 12.80
N ILE A 165 1.89 23.62 12.45
CA ILE A 165 3.05 23.04 13.14
C ILE A 165 4.31 23.64 12.55
N GLN A 166 5.21 24.12 13.41
CA GLN A 166 6.57 24.46 13.01
C GLN A 166 7.40 23.17 12.93
N LEU A 167 7.87 22.85 11.73
CA LEU A 167 8.77 21.72 11.55
C LEU A 167 10.19 22.12 11.99
N SER A 168 10.80 21.35 12.86
CA SER A 168 12.23 21.37 13.11
C SER A 168 12.91 20.34 12.21
N GLY A 169 14.11 20.63 11.70
CA GLY A 169 14.90 19.64 10.96
C GLY A 169 15.22 18.44 11.84
N GLY A 170 15.20 17.25 11.26
CA GLY A 170 15.73 16.05 11.89
C GLY A 170 17.24 15.93 11.69
N ASP A 171 17.82 14.88 12.23
CA ASP A 171 19.23 14.51 12.04
C ASP A 171 19.39 13.83 10.68
N VAL A 172 19.44 14.64 9.64
CA VAL A 172 19.52 14.19 8.24
C VAL A 172 20.67 14.87 7.52
N THR A 173 21.29 14.18 6.58
CA THR A 173 22.33 14.77 5.71
C THR A 173 21.71 15.90 4.87
N PRO A 174 22.30 17.10 4.89
CA PRO A 174 21.77 18.26 4.18
C PRO A 174 21.63 18.05 2.68
N GLY A 175 20.67 18.76 2.07
CA GLY A 175 20.48 18.82 0.61
C GLY A 175 19.51 17.79 0.04
N GLY A 176 18.68 17.16 0.87
CA GLY A 176 17.62 16.24 0.47
C GLY A 176 18.15 14.89 -0.06
N CYS A 177 17.29 14.12 -0.70
CA CYS A 177 17.62 12.75 -1.15
C CYS A 177 18.76 12.72 -2.18
N TRP A 178 18.83 13.67 -3.10
CA TRP A 178 19.86 13.70 -4.16
C TRP A 178 21.25 14.01 -3.61
N ASN A 179 21.38 15.09 -2.83
CA ASN A 179 22.67 15.48 -2.27
C ASN A 179 23.15 14.49 -1.20
N SER A 180 22.28 13.96 -0.36
CA SER A 180 22.67 12.96 0.62
C SER A 180 23.23 11.70 -0.05
N PHE A 181 22.61 11.24 -1.15
CA PHE A 181 23.13 10.13 -1.94
C PHE A 181 24.53 10.44 -2.52
N VAL A 182 24.69 11.60 -3.17
CA VAL A 182 25.99 12.00 -3.74
C VAL A 182 27.06 12.12 -2.65
N THR A 183 26.69 12.67 -1.50
CA THR A 183 27.60 12.79 -0.34
C THR A 183 27.99 11.41 0.18
N ALA A 184 27.04 10.51 0.37
CA ALA A 184 27.29 9.14 0.79
C ALA A 184 28.27 8.41 -0.14
N CYS A 185 28.11 8.58 -1.47
CA CYS A 185 29.04 8.02 -2.46
C CYS A 185 30.44 8.62 -2.37
N ARG A 186 30.56 9.95 -2.22
CA ARG A 186 31.86 10.64 -2.12
C ARG A 186 32.64 10.27 -0.86
N GLU A 187 31.93 10.17 0.26
CA GLU A 187 32.50 9.82 1.54
C GLU A 187 32.66 8.30 1.75
N ASN A 188 32.14 7.49 0.83
CA ASN A 188 32.02 6.04 0.95
C ASN A 188 31.34 5.61 2.27
N LYS A 189 30.24 6.30 2.62
CA LYS A 189 29.44 6.13 3.84
C LYS A 189 27.96 5.98 3.49
N PRO A 190 27.47 4.75 3.27
CA PRO A 190 26.06 4.50 2.89
C PRO A 190 25.04 5.10 3.87
N GLU A 191 25.38 5.14 5.17
CA GLU A 191 24.54 5.68 6.23
C GLU A 191 24.28 7.20 6.11
N MET A 192 25.02 7.91 5.28
CA MET A 192 24.76 9.32 4.98
C MET A 192 23.65 9.53 3.95
N ALA A 193 23.19 8.49 3.27
CA ALA A 193 22.04 8.58 2.39
C ALA A 193 20.74 8.64 3.23
N ASN A 194 19.92 9.68 2.98
CA ASN A 194 18.66 9.85 3.73
C ASN A 194 17.59 8.83 3.38
N GLY A 195 17.79 8.00 2.35
CA GLY A 195 16.92 6.90 1.94
C GLY A 195 17.60 5.56 2.20
N ASP A 196 17.50 5.04 3.41
CA ASP A 196 18.01 3.73 3.76
C ASP A 196 17.17 2.61 3.13
N VAL A 197 17.83 1.60 2.57
CA VAL A 197 17.14 0.48 1.89
C VAL A 197 16.33 -0.38 2.86
N MET A 198 16.76 -0.50 4.11
CA MET A 198 16.02 -1.26 5.12
C MET A 198 14.75 -0.53 5.54
N ASP A 199 14.79 0.79 5.68
CA ASP A 199 13.59 1.59 5.92
C ASP A 199 12.58 1.46 4.78
N ALA A 200 13.06 1.51 3.54
CA ALA A 200 12.22 1.30 2.36
C ALA A 200 11.61 -0.12 2.35
N HIS A 201 12.38 -1.15 2.71
CA HIS A 201 11.88 -2.52 2.86
C HIS A 201 10.76 -2.59 3.88
N TYR A 202 10.94 -2.03 5.07
CA TYR A 202 9.92 -2.04 6.12
C TYR A 202 8.63 -1.31 5.69
N GLY A 203 8.75 -0.19 4.99
CA GLY A 203 7.60 0.52 4.41
C GLY A 203 6.84 -0.32 3.38
N CYS A 204 7.56 -1.01 2.49
CA CYS A 204 6.98 -1.90 1.47
C CYS A 204 6.27 -3.11 2.09
N VAL A 205 6.84 -3.72 3.13
CA VAL A 205 6.27 -4.90 3.80
C VAL A 205 4.86 -4.63 4.29
N VAL A 206 4.56 -3.45 4.84
CA VAL A 206 3.21 -3.10 5.31
C VAL A 206 2.17 -3.28 4.19
N GLY A 207 2.46 -2.76 3.00
CA GLY A 207 1.58 -2.91 1.85
C GLY A 207 1.50 -4.36 1.35
N HIS A 208 2.59 -5.10 1.36
CA HIS A 208 2.59 -6.52 0.97
C HIS A 208 1.74 -7.37 1.90
N LEU A 209 1.78 -7.15 3.22
CA LEU A 209 0.94 -7.88 4.17
C LEU A 209 -0.56 -7.62 3.94
N MET A 210 -0.93 -6.37 3.64
CA MET A 210 -2.31 -6.02 3.27
C MET A 210 -2.73 -6.70 1.95
N ASN A 211 -1.85 -6.72 0.94
CA ASN A 211 -2.10 -7.42 -0.33
C ASN A 211 -2.26 -8.92 -0.16
N ASN A 212 -1.42 -9.56 0.67
CA ASN A 212 -1.52 -11.00 0.94
C ASN A 212 -2.88 -11.33 1.57
N SER A 213 -3.33 -10.53 2.53
CA SER A 213 -4.66 -10.68 3.10
C SER A 213 -5.75 -10.55 2.03
N TYR A 214 -5.72 -9.51 1.20
CA TYR A 214 -6.70 -9.32 0.13
C TYR A 214 -6.74 -10.51 -0.84
N ARG A 215 -5.59 -11.03 -1.24
CA ARG A 215 -5.47 -12.18 -2.18
C ARG A 215 -6.05 -13.48 -1.61
N LEU A 216 -6.05 -13.66 -0.30
CA LEU A 216 -6.67 -14.79 0.39
C LEU A 216 -8.15 -14.53 0.78
N GLY A 217 -8.67 -13.38 0.38
CA GLY A 217 -10.00 -12.93 0.77
C GLY A 217 -11.15 -13.68 0.11
N LYS A 218 -12.33 -13.54 0.72
CA LYS A 218 -13.59 -14.07 0.23
C LYS A 218 -14.51 -12.94 -0.24
N LYS A 219 -15.34 -13.23 -1.24
CA LYS A 219 -16.36 -12.29 -1.71
C LYS A 219 -17.48 -12.16 -0.68
N VAL A 220 -17.81 -10.91 -0.34
CA VAL A 220 -18.87 -10.56 0.61
C VAL A 220 -19.75 -9.48 -0.03
N PRO A 221 -21.09 -9.52 0.11
CA PRO A 221 -21.96 -8.49 -0.43
C PRO A 221 -21.53 -7.07 -0.01
N PHE A 222 -21.67 -6.13 -0.93
CA PHE A 222 -21.26 -4.74 -0.75
C PHE A 222 -22.09 -4.05 0.34
N ASN A 223 -21.52 -3.80 1.50
CA ASN A 223 -22.17 -3.09 2.61
C ASN A 223 -21.13 -2.48 3.57
N LYS A 224 -21.54 -1.49 4.39
CA LYS A 224 -20.67 -0.80 5.35
C LYS A 224 -20.07 -1.68 6.44
N LYS A 225 -20.65 -2.84 6.69
CA LYS A 225 -20.21 -3.80 7.73
C LYS A 225 -19.58 -5.04 7.14
N ALA A 226 -19.20 -5.00 5.84
CA ALA A 226 -18.57 -6.14 5.18
C ALA A 226 -17.24 -6.54 5.83
N GLY A 227 -16.46 -5.57 6.34
CA GLY A 227 -15.20 -5.82 7.02
C GLY A 227 -15.41 -6.13 8.51
N THR A 228 -14.63 -7.09 9.01
CA THR A 228 -14.54 -7.37 10.44
C THR A 228 -13.21 -6.86 10.97
N PHE A 229 -13.25 -5.72 11.65
CA PHE A 229 -12.05 -5.03 12.14
C PHE A 229 -11.79 -5.28 13.64
N GLY A 230 -12.43 -6.33 14.20
CA GLY A 230 -12.39 -6.59 15.64
C GLY A 230 -13.00 -5.42 16.41
N ASP A 231 -12.36 -5.05 17.53
CA ASP A 231 -12.80 -3.92 18.38
C ASP A 231 -12.33 -2.55 17.87
N ASN A 232 -11.69 -2.49 16.70
CA ASN A 232 -11.18 -1.24 16.16
C ASN A 232 -12.29 -0.40 15.51
N LYS A 233 -12.89 0.49 16.30
CA LYS A 233 -13.97 1.39 15.87
C LYS A 233 -13.52 2.36 14.80
N ASP A 234 -12.29 2.88 14.90
CA ASP A 234 -11.75 3.84 13.91
C ASP A 234 -11.64 3.20 12.52
N ALA A 235 -11.24 1.92 12.47
CA ALA A 235 -11.22 1.20 11.20
C ALA A 235 -12.61 1.06 10.58
N GLY A 236 -13.61 0.76 11.41
CA GLY A 236 -15.01 0.74 10.97
C GLY A 236 -15.50 2.08 10.44
N GLU A 237 -15.13 3.18 11.08
CA GLU A 237 -15.46 4.55 10.65
C GLU A 237 -14.80 4.91 9.32
N HIS A 238 -13.48 4.70 9.20
CA HIS A 238 -12.75 4.96 7.94
C HIS A 238 -13.26 4.10 6.77
N PHE A 239 -13.55 2.84 7.02
CA PHE A 239 -14.15 1.98 6.00
C PHE A 239 -15.58 2.44 5.66
N GLY A 240 -16.38 2.88 6.64
CA GLY A 240 -17.70 3.44 6.41
C GLY A 240 -17.69 4.68 5.52
N ILE A 241 -16.72 5.56 5.70
CA ILE A 241 -16.51 6.74 4.84
C ILE A 241 -16.15 6.30 3.41
N LEU A 242 -15.24 5.34 3.25
CA LEU A 242 -14.90 4.78 1.93
C LEU A 242 -16.13 4.20 1.25
N HIS A 243 -16.91 3.38 1.97
CA HIS A 243 -18.13 2.78 1.47
C HIS A 243 -19.14 3.84 0.97
N ASP A 244 -19.38 4.89 1.76
CA ASP A 244 -20.27 5.99 1.38
C ASP A 244 -19.80 6.72 0.12
N ILE A 245 -18.50 6.90 -0.04
CA ILE A 245 -17.93 7.50 -1.25
C ILE A 245 -18.17 6.56 -2.45
N MET A 246 -17.98 5.26 -2.30
CA MET A 246 -18.19 4.29 -3.37
C MET A 246 -19.67 4.21 -3.78
N GLU A 247 -20.57 4.17 -2.82
CA GLU A 247 -22.02 4.09 -3.07
C GLU A 247 -22.57 5.41 -3.63
N LYS A 248 -22.36 6.53 -2.92
CA LYS A 248 -22.99 7.81 -3.20
C LYS A 248 -22.22 8.66 -4.21
N GLY A 249 -20.91 8.69 -4.10
CA GLY A 249 -20.01 9.46 -4.97
C GLY A 249 -19.73 8.75 -6.28
N CYS A 250 -19.24 7.53 -6.23
CA CYS A 250 -18.85 6.75 -7.40
C CYS A 250 -20.04 5.99 -8.03
N LYS A 251 -21.18 5.94 -7.36
CA LYS A 251 -22.39 5.24 -7.80
C LYS A 251 -22.15 3.77 -8.17
N VAL A 252 -21.34 3.10 -7.37
CA VAL A 252 -21.13 1.66 -7.50
C VAL A 252 -22.45 0.95 -7.22
N PRO A 253 -22.90 0.03 -8.10
CA PRO A 253 -24.18 -0.66 -7.92
C PRO A 253 -24.07 -1.69 -6.79
N VAL A 254 -24.43 -1.26 -5.58
CA VAL A 254 -24.28 -2.02 -4.31
C VAL A 254 -25.01 -3.37 -4.30
N ASP A 255 -26.05 -3.52 -5.11
CA ASP A 255 -26.82 -4.75 -5.27
C ASP A 255 -26.14 -5.78 -6.18
N LYS A 256 -25.11 -5.37 -6.95
CA LYS A 256 -24.44 -6.21 -7.96
C LYS A 256 -22.95 -6.42 -7.66
N GLU A 257 -22.41 -5.66 -6.73
CA GLU A 257 -20.98 -5.69 -6.42
C GLU A 257 -20.70 -6.44 -5.11
N ASN A 258 -19.48 -6.91 -4.99
CA ASN A 258 -18.98 -7.56 -3.80
C ASN A 258 -17.63 -6.98 -3.41
N TYR A 259 -17.41 -6.84 -2.11
CA TYR A 259 -16.05 -6.69 -1.59
C TYR A 259 -15.33 -8.04 -1.56
N THR A 260 -14.02 -8.01 -1.72
CA THR A 260 -13.14 -9.08 -1.27
C THR A 260 -12.66 -8.72 0.13
N VAL A 261 -13.01 -9.54 1.11
CA VAL A 261 -12.62 -9.35 2.53
C VAL A 261 -11.54 -10.35 2.86
N GLY A 262 -10.32 -9.85 3.08
CA GLY A 262 -9.18 -10.67 3.48
C GLY A 262 -9.24 -11.07 4.96
N PRO A 263 -8.69 -12.23 5.33
CA PRO A 263 -8.53 -12.62 6.71
C PRO A 263 -7.48 -11.75 7.41
N TRP A 264 -7.55 -11.67 8.74
CA TRP A 264 -6.41 -11.21 9.53
C TRP A 264 -5.26 -12.20 9.39
N LEU A 265 -4.13 -11.73 8.88
CA LEU A 265 -2.90 -12.51 8.78
C LEU A 265 -1.96 -12.10 9.90
N THR A 266 -1.49 -13.08 10.66
CA THR A 266 -0.46 -12.87 11.69
C THR A 266 0.93 -12.96 11.05
N PHE A 267 1.84 -12.12 11.49
CA PHE A 267 3.19 -12.02 10.95
C PHE A 267 4.22 -11.95 12.09
N ASP A 268 5.31 -12.68 11.94
CA ASP A 268 6.45 -12.64 12.86
C ASP A 268 7.52 -11.69 12.30
N PRO A 269 7.74 -10.53 12.96
CA PRO A 269 8.74 -9.55 12.55
C PRO A 269 10.18 -10.05 12.49
N LYS A 270 10.51 -11.10 13.26
CA LYS A 270 11.89 -11.62 13.35
C LYS A 270 12.24 -12.55 12.19
N THR A 271 11.30 -13.34 11.75
CA THR A 271 11.49 -14.30 10.67
C THR A 271 10.97 -13.82 9.32
N GLU A 272 10.23 -12.70 9.33
CA GLU A 272 9.48 -12.18 8.17
C GLU A 272 8.61 -13.26 7.52
N ARG A 273 7.87 -14.01 8.36
CA ARG A 273 6.95 -15.06 7.91
C ARG A 273 5.57 -14.90 8.54
N HIS A 274 4.57 -15.26 7.76
CA HIS A 274 3.22 -15.42 8.30
C HIS A 274 3.15 -16.61 9.23
N THR A 275 2.37 -16.46 10.31
CA THR A 275 2.11 -17.49 11.32
C THR A 275 0.61 -17.65 11.52
N GLY A 276 0.18 -18.68 12.28
CA GLY A 276 -1.23 -18.91 12.59
C GLY A 276 -2.01 -19.62 11.45
N GLU A 277 -3.32 -19.43 11.43
CA GLU A 277 -4.27 -20.22 10.65
C GLU A 277 -3.98 -20.21 9.12
N PHE A 278 -3.59 -19.07 8.57
CA PHE A 278 -3.36 -18.89 7.13
C PHE A 278 -1.88 -18.91 6.75
N ALA A 279 -1.01 -19.42 7.64
CA ALA A 279 0.43 -19.32 7.45
C ALA A 279 0.93 -19.98 6.15
N ALA A 280 0.41 -21.14 5.79
CA ALA A 280 0.84 -21.88 4.60
C ALA A 280 0.53 -21.10 3.31
N GLU A 281 -0.72 -20.68 3.16
CA GLU A 281 -1.19 -19.95 1.98
C GLU A 281 -0.55 -18.56 1.88
N ALA A 282 -0.44 -17.85 3.00
CA ALA A 282 0.13 -16.51 3.03
C ALA A 282 1.66 -16.54 2.78
N ASN A 283 2.38 -17.52 3.31
CA ASN A 283 3.82 -17.68 3.03
C ASN A 283 4.09 -18.08 1.57
N ALA A 284 3.18 -18.77 0.91
CA ALA A 284 3.29 -19.07 -0.51
C ALA A 284 3.23 -17.79 -1.38
N LEU A 285 2.67 -16.68 -0.86
CA LEU A 285 2.62 -15.38 -1.55
C LEU A 285 3.86 -14.52 -1.34
N LEU A 286 4.80 -14.93 -0.47
CA LEU A 286 6.00 -14.13 -0.18
C LEU A 286 7.10 -14.26 -1.24
N LYS A 287 7.07 -15.30 -2.04
CA LYS A 287 8.07 -15.54 -3.08
C LYS A 287 7.42 -16.14 -4.33
N ASP A 288 7.41 -15.37 -5.40
CA ASP A 288 7.07 -15.91 -6.72
C ASP A 288 8.24 -16.73 -7.31
N PRO A 289 7.96 -17.74 -8.17
CA PRO A 289 9.02 -18.38 -8.94
C PRO A 289 9.72 -17.35 -9.84
N ASN A 290 11.01 -17.53 -10.05
CA ASN A 290 11.80 -16.66 -10.90
C ASN A 290 11.87 -17.16 -12.35
N ASN A 291 11.83 -16.23 -13.29
CA ASN A 291 12.13 -16.49 -14.69
C ASN A 291 13.61 -16.91 -14.84
N LYS A 292 13.87 -17.92 -15.68
CA LYS A 292 15.22 -18.46 -15.91
C LYS A 292 16.19 -17.36 -16.37
N GLY A 293 17.34 -17.28 -15.71
CA GLY A 293 18.38 -16.27 -15.96
C GLY A 293 18.20 -14.98 -15.17
N PHE A 294 17.15 -14.89 -14.32
CA PHE A 294 16.86 -13.75 -13.44
C PHE A 294 16.59 -14.23 -12.00
N GLU A 295 17.21 -15.32 -11.62
CA GLU A 295 17.06 -15.86 -10.28
C GLU A 295 17.60 -14.88 -9.24
N VAL A 296 16.80 -14.58 -8.24
CA VAL A 296 17.25 -13.81 -7.07
C VAL A 296 18.02 -14.77 -6.17
N PRO A 297 19.31 -14.53 -5.91
CA PRO A 297 20.10 -15.41 -5.06
C PRO A 297 19.56 -15.44 -3.63
N ASP A 298 19.69 -16.56 -2.96
CA ASP A 298 19.38 -16.67 -1.54
C ASP A 298 20.37 -15.83 -0.71
N ALA A 299 19.92 -15.35 0.44
CA ALA A 299 20.76 -14.62 1.37
C ALA A 299 22.02 -15.45 1.72
N GLY A 300 23.19 -14.83 1.62
CA GLY A 300 24.47 -15.46 1.85
C GLY A 300 25.11 -16.17 0.64
N LYS A 301 24.48 -16.07 -0.54
CA LYS A 301 25.05 -16.52 -1.82
C LYS A 301 25.41 -15.37 -2.77
N VAL A 302 25.48 -14.16 -2.23
CA VAL A 302 25.88 -12.93 -2.95
C VAL A 302 27.33 -12.61 -2.63
#